data_1ea44b84e0b86fafa2b64116f372d076
#
_entry.id   1ea44b84e0b86fafa2b64116f372d076
#
_cell.length_a   1.000
_cell.length_b   1.000
_cell.length_c   1.000
_cell.angle_alpha   90.00
_cell.angle_beta   90.00
_cell.angle_gamma   90.00
#
_symmetry.space_group_name_H-M   'P 1'
#
loop_
_entity.id
_entity.type
_entity.pdbx_description
1 polymer ?
#
loop_
_entity_poly.entity_id
_entity_poly.type
_entity_poly.pdbx_seq_one_letter_code
_entity_poly.pdbx_strand_id
1 'polypeptide(L)'
;MKTQVLPITPESIALAAKLLQQGELVALPTETVYGIAADARNGEAVKKIFEAKGRPQDNPLIVHICGMEMLQGIVSEVPERAKKLAAAFWPGPLTMVMPRGEEVSAVTCAGLDTVGVRMPSHPVVQQVIRESGVAFAAPSANLSGKPSPTNAPCLLYTSPSPRD
;
A
#
# COMPACT_ATOMS: atom_id res chain seq x y z
N MET A 1 2.42 14.58 -16.47
CA MET A 1 2.51 13.15 -16.69
C MET A 1 1.13 12.56 -16.75
N LYS A 2 0.98 11.45 -17.43
CA LYS A 2 -0.34 10.93 -17.76
C LYS A 2 -0.78 9.84 -16.82
N THR A 3 -2.05 9.88 -16.44
CA THR A 3 -2.71 8.77 -15.77
C THR A 3 -3.16 7.78 -16.83
N GLN A 4 -2.80 6.53 -16.67
CA GLN A 4 -3.29 5.45 -17.52
C GLN A 4 -4.34 4.64 -16.76
N VAL A 5 -5.43 4.35 -17.45
CA VAL A 5 -6.51 3.52 -16.89
C VAL A 5 -6.49 2.20 -17.65
N LEU A 6 -6.24 1.11 -16.94
CA LEU A 6 -6.07 -0.20 -17.53
C LEU A 6 -7.09 -1.18 -16.95
N PRO A 7 -7.67 -2.05 -17.80
CA PRO A 7 -8.51 -3.11 -17.26
C PRO A 7 -7.68 -4.08 -16.42
N ILE A 8 -8.34 -4.81 -15.54
CA ILE A 8 -7.66 -5.79 -14.69
C ILE A 8 -7.38 -7.03 -15.53
N THR A 9 -6.13 -7.18 -15.94
CA THR A 9 -5.65 -8.31 -16.74
C THR A 9 -4.30 -8.75 -16.18
N PRO A 10 -3.82 -9.96 -16.52
CA PRO A 10 -2.48 -10.36 -16.10
C PRO A 10 -1.40 -9.38 -16.55
N GLU A 11 -1.55 -8.78 -17.73
CA GLU A 11 -0.59 -7.81 -18.27
C GLU A 11 -0.60 -6.51 -17.46
N SER A 12 -1.78 -6.01 -17.07
CA SER A 12 -1.86 -4.78 -16.29
C SER A 12 -1.36 -5.01 -14.86
N ILE A 13 -1.59 -6.19 -14.29
CA ILE A 13 -1.07 -6.55 -12.99
C ILE A 13 0.47 -6.60 -13.03
N ALA A 14 1.03 -7.21 -14.08
CA ALA A 14 2.48 -7.25 -14.24
C ALA A 14 3.08 -5.85 -14.40
N LEU A 15 2.40 -4.97 -15.13
CA LEU A 15 2.82 -3.57 -15.28
C LEU A 15 2.76 -2.85 -13.94
N ALA A 16 1.68 -3.03 -13.17
CA ALA A 16 1.55 -2.42 -11.85
C ALA A 16 2.69 -2.85 -10.93
N ALA A 17 3.01 -4.15 -10.94
CA ALA A 17 4.11 -4.68 -10.14
C ALA A 17 5.44 -4.04 -10.51
N LYS A 18 5.69 -3.90 -11.81
CA LYS A 18 6.91 -3.27 -12.31
C LYS A 18 6.99 -1.80 -11.90
N LEU A 19 5.88 -1.08 -12.01
CA LEU A 19 5.84 0.33 -11.65
C LEU A 19 6.12 0.53 -10.16
N LEU A 20 5.57 -0.33 -9.29
CA LEU A 20 5.86 -0.27 -7.87
C LEU A 20 7.34 -0.49 -7.59
N GLN A 21 7.97 -1.44 -8.29
CA GLN A 21 9.40 -1.69 -8.16
C GLN A 21 10.24 -0.50 -8.61
N GLN A 22 9.72 0.30 -9.52
CA GLN A 22 10.40 1.49 -10.05
C GLN A 22 10.17 2.74 -9.20
N GLY A 23 9.40 2.64 -8.13
CA GLY A 23 9.11 3.78 -7.27
C GLY A 23 7.96 4.66 -7.77
N GLU A 24 7.11 4.12 -8.64
CA GLU A 24 5.94 4.83 -9.15
C GLU A 24 4.70 4.54 -8.32
N LEU A 25 3.65 5.33 -8.52
CA LEU A 25 2.37 5.16 -7.83
C LEU A 25 1.41 4.35 -8.68
N VAL A 26 0.65 3.47 -8.03
CA VAL A 26 -0.39 2.69 -8.70
C VAL A 26 -1.64 2.72 -7.83
N ALA A 27 -2.80 3.02 -8.41
CA ALA A 27 -4.07 2.91 -7.70
C ALA A 27 -4.64 1.52 -7.91
N LEU A 28 -5.00 0.87 -6.83
CA LEU A 28 -5.44 -0.52 -6.81
C LEU A 28 -6.77 -0.66 -6.08
N PRO A 29 -7.65 -1.58 -6.53
CA PRO A 29 -8.84 -1.91 -5.75
C PRO A 29 -8.47 -2.73 -4.51
N THR A 30 -9.16 -2.47 -3.41
CA THR A 30 -9.06 -3.29 -2.20
C THR A 30 -10.46 -3.75 -1.82
N GLU A 31 -10.58 -4.55 -0.76
CA GLU A 31 -11.90 -4.99 -0.31
C GLU A 31 -12.74 -3.86 0.29
N THR A 32 -12.13 -2.71 0.57
CA THR A 32 -12.83 -1.55 1.13
C THR A 32 -12.99 -0.44 0.11
N VAL A 33 -11.88 0.17 -0.33
CA VAL A 33 -11.88 1.30 -1.27
C VAL A 33 -10.64 1.16 -2.15
N TYR A 34 -10.55 1.97 -3.21
CA TYR A 34 -9.31 2.08 -3.98
C TYR A 34 -8.22 2.71 -3.12
N GLY A 35 -7.01 2.19 -3.24
CA GLY A 35 -5.83 2.71 -2.56
C GLY A 35 -4.78 3.16 -3.57
N ILE A 36 -4.03 4.19 -3.22
CA ILE A 36 -2.85 4.61 -3.99
C ILE A 36 -1.64 3.94 -3.36
N ALA A 37 -0.96 3.07 -4.11
CA ALA A 37 0.13 2.25 -3.59
C ALA A 37 1.49 2.77 -4.02
N ALA A 38 2.45 2.67 -3.11
CA ALA A 38 3.86 2.92 -3.37
C ALA A 38 4.69 1.99 -2.50
N ASP A 39 5.91 1.66 -2.92
CA ASP A 39 6.81 0.81 -2.14
C ASP A 39 7.04 1.41 -0.75
N ALA A 40 6.65 0.69 0.28
CA ALA A 40 6.73 1.16 1.67
C ALA A 40 8.17 1.40 2.14
N ARG A 41 9.15 0.80 1.46
CA ARG A 41 10.57 0.96 1.79
C ARG A 41 11.22 2.12 1.04
N ASN A 42 10.53 2.67 0.05
CA ASN A 42 11.05 3.76 -0.78
C ASN A 42 10.41 5.08 -0.34
N GLY A 43 11.13 5.85 0.49
CA GLY A 43 10.62 7.11 1.03
C GLY A 43 10.25 8.13 -0.04
N GLU A 44 10.97 8.17 -1.16
CA GLU A 44 10.65 9.10 -2.24
C GLU A 44 9.34 8.73 -2.93
N ALA A 45 9.08 7.44 -3.12
CA ALA A 45 7.82 6.98 -3.69
C ALA A 45 6.66 7.29 -2.74
N VAL A 46 6.85 7.07 -1.44
CA VAL A 46 5.83 7.36 -0.44
C VAL A 46 5.51 8.86 -0.38
N LYS A 47 6.51 9.73 -0.51
CA LYS A 47 6.30 11.17 -0.55
C LYS A 47 5.37 11.58 -1.70
N LYS A 48 5.45 10.89 -2.83
CA LYS A 48 4.56 11.15 -3.97
C LYS A 48 3.09 10.91 -3.59
N ILE A 49 2.81 9.94 -2.71
CA ILE A 49 1.45 9.71 -2.23
C ILE A 49 0.93 10.94 -1.51
N PHE A 50 1.71 11.48 -0.60
CA PHE A 50 1.30 12.66 0.17
C PHE A 50 1.05 13.86 -0.74
N GLU A 51 1.91 14.05 -1.73
CA GLU A 51 1.75 15.14 -2.71
C GLU A 51 0.48 14.95 -3.55
N ALA A 52 0.25 13.74 -4.04
CA ALA A 52 -0.90 13.44 -4.88
C ALA A 52 -2.22 13.61 -4.14
N LYS A 53 -2.25 13.34 -2.84
CA LYS A 53 -3.46 13.44 -2.02
C LYS A 53 -3.63 14.80 -1.35
N GLY A 54 -2.61 15.62 -1.34
CA GLY A 54 -2.60 16.81 -0.48
C GLY A 54 -2.63 16.43 1.00
N ARG A 55 -2.10 15.25 1.36
CA ARG A 55 -2.17 14.69 2.71
C ARG A 55 -0.98 15.17 3.54
N PRO A 56 -1.19 15.58 4.80
CA PRO A 56 -0.07 15.90 5.69
C PRO A 56 0.80 14.68 5.95
N GLN A 57 2.12 14.89 6.00
CA GLN A 57 3.07 13.79 6.20
C GLN A 57 3.12 13.29 7.65
N ASP A 58 2.33 13.86 8.54
CA ASP A 58 2.22 13.42 9.93
C ASP A 58 1.17 12.32 10.12
N ASN A 59 0.48 11.91 9.06
CA ASN A 59 -0.49 10.81 9.09
C ASN A 59 0.17 9.54 8.55
N PRO A 60 0.38 8.51 9.39
CA PRO A 60 1.02 7.29 8.93
C PRO A 60 0.17 6.54 7.92
N LEU A 61 0.83 5.79 7.05
CA LEU A 61 0.18 4.96 6.04
C LEU A 61 0.19 3.51 6.50
N ILE A 62 -0.72 2.72 5.93
CA ILE A 62 -0.82 1.29 6.23
C ILE A 62 0.00 0.52 5.19
N VAL A 63 0.84 -0.39 5.67
CA VAL A 63 1.64 -1.26 4.81
C VAL A 63 0.85 -2.52 4.50
N HIS A 64 0.79 -2.88 3.24
CA HIS A 64 0.04 -4.04 2.76
C HIS A 64 1.01 -5.16 2.36
N ILE A 65 0.72 -6.36 2.84
CA ILE A 65 1.54 -7.56 2.57
C ILE A 65 0.65 -8.68 2.02
N CYS A 66 1.25 -9.73 1.49
CA CYS A 66 0.50 -10.91 1.04
C CYS A 66 0.96 -12.21 1.71
N GLY A 67 1.90 -12.13 2.65
CA GLY A 67 2.38 -13.29 3.40
C GLY A 67 3.12 -12.87 4.65
N MET A 68 3.12 -13.72 5.67
CA MET A 68 3.76 -13.41 6.95
C MET A 68 5.26 -13.19 6.81
N GLU A 69 5.89 -13.83 5.83
CA GLU A 69 7.33 -13.67 5.57
C GLU A 69 7.69 -12.25 5.18
N MET A 70 6.74 -11.50 4.65
CA MET A 70 6.98 -10.10 4.26
C MET A 70 7.09 -9.17 5.45
N LEU A 71 6.71 -9.62 6.64
CA LEU A 71 6.86 -8.81 7.86
C LEU A 71 8.34 -8.61 8.22
N GLN A 72 9.21 -9.48 7.76
CA GLN A 72 10.64 -9.36 8.04
C GLN A 72 11.17 -8.04 7.49
N GLY A 73 11.77 -7.23 8.34
CA GLY A 73 12.27 -5.90 7.97
C GLY A 73 11.21 -4.80 8.03
N ILE A 74 9.95 -5.13 7.84
CA ILE A 74 8.85 -4.16 7.98
C ILE A 74 8.54 -3.91 9.45
N VAL A 75 8.56 -4.97 10.26
CA VAL A 75 8.41 -4.86 11.71
C VAL A 75 9.68 -5.39 12.38
N SER A 76 10.01 -4.84 13.54
CA SER A 76 11.20 -5.30 14.28
C SER A 76 10.92 -6.59 15.02
N GLU A 77 9.66 -6.83 15.40
CA GLU A 77 9.23 -8.08 16.03
C GLU A 77 7.75 -8.28 15.80
N VAL A 78 7.30 -9.54 15.81
CA VAL A 78 5.88 -9.89 15.73
C VAL A 78 5.48 -10.44 17.09
N PRO A 79 4.71 -9.68 17.89
CA PRO A 79 4.23 -10.16 19.19
C PRO A 79 3.36 -11.42 19.03
N GLU A 80 3.35 -12.28 20.05
CA GLU A 80 2.54 -13.49 20.01
C GLU A 80 1.05 -13.19 19.80
N ARG A 81 0.55 -12.11 20.39
CA ARG A 81 -0.83 -11.68 20.19
C ARG A 81 -1.09 -11.37 18.73
N ALA A 82 -0.15 -10.73 18.06
CA ALA A 82 -0.28 -10.40 16.64
C ALA A 82 -0.30 -11.66 15.78
N LYS A 83 0.51 -12.66 16.11
CA LYS A 83 0.49 -13.93 15.39
C LYS A 83 -0.87 -14.61 15.47
N LYS A 84 -1.48 -14.59 16.66
CA LYS A 84 -2.81 -15.18 16.88
C LYS A 84 -3.88 -14.44 16.09
N LEU A 85 -3.83 -13.11 16.09
CA LEU A 85 -4.79 -12.29 15.35
C LEU A 85 -4.63 -12.48 13.85
N ALA A 86 -3.40 -12.58 13.36
CA ALA A 86 -3.13 -12.82 11.95
C ALA A 86 -3.70 -14.17 11.52
N ALA A 87 -3.52 -15.21 12.32
CA ALA A 87 -4.05 -16.54 12.02
C ALA A 87 -5.58 -16.54 11.95
N ALA A 88 -6.23 -15.70 12.74
CA ALA A 88 -7.70 -15.64 12.80
C ALA A 88 -8.29 -14.71 11.75
N PHE A 89 -7.65 -13.60 11.41
CA PHE A 89 -8.27 -12.53 10.63
C PHE A 89 -7.57 -12.15 9.34
N TRP A 90 -6.36 -12.62 9.10
CA TRP A 90 -5.66 -12.36 7.86
C TRP A 90 -5.77 -13.55 6.92
N PRO A 91 -5.99 -13.32 5.62
CA PRO A 91 -6.23 -12.01 4.97
C PRO A 91 -7.59 -11.42 5.33
N GLY A 92 -7.66 -10.09 5.34
CA GLY A 92 -8.89 -9.38 5.67
C GLY A 92 -8.64 -7.93 6.02
N PRO A 93 -9.66 -7.22 6.56
CA PRO A 93 -9.57 -5.79 6.80
C PRO A 93 -8.83 -5.39 8.08
N LEU A 94 -8.38 -6.35 8.89
CA LEU A 94 -7.71 -6.05 10.14
C LEU A 94 -6.34 -5.39 9.89
N THR A 95 -6.14 -4.21 10.46
CA THR A 95 -4.83 -3.55 10.51
C THR A 95 -4.24 -3.73 11.89
N MET A 96 -3.00 -4.20 11.96
CA MET A 96 -2.30 -4.34 13.24
C MET A 96 -1.14 -3.35 13.29
N VAL A 97 -0.99 -2.70 14.44
CA VAL A 97 0.12 -1.76 14.68
C VAL A 97 1.19 -2.50 15.47
N MET A 98 2.38 -2.55 14.92
CA MET A 98 3.50 -3.29 15.49
C MET A 98 4.76 -2.43 15.51
N PRO A 99 5.78 -2.79 16.29
CA PRO A 99 7.04 -2.02 16.28
C PRO A 99 7.66 -1.97 14.88
N ARG A 100 8.10 -0.78 14.49
CA ARG A 100 8.65 -0.54 13.16
C ARG A 100 9.99 -1.25 12.96
N GLY A 101 10.15 -1.89 11.80
CA GLY A 101 11.41 -2.48 11.36
C GLY A 101 12.27 -1.49 10.62
N GLU A 102 13.48 -1.91 10.28
CA GLU A 102 14.48 -1.03 9.65
C GLU A 102 14.23 -0.79 8.16
N GLU A 103 13.53 -1.69 7.48
CA GLU A 103 13.36 -1.58 6.04
C GLU A 103 12.18 -0.71 5.62
N VAL A 104 11.27 -0.39 6.53
CA VAL A 104 10.16 0.50 6.21
C VAL A 104 10.62 1.95 6.37
N SER A 105 10.24 2.81 5.42
CA SER A 105 10.70 4.19 5.44
C SER A 105 10.05 4.97 6.59
N ALA A 106 10.78 5.95 7.13
CA ALA A 106 10.26 6.81 8.20
C ALA A 106 9.05 7.62 7.72
N VAL A 107 9.02 7.99 6.44
CA VAL A 107 7.89 8.73 5.87
C VAL A 107 6.61 7.90 5.92
N THR A 108 6.71 6.60 5.65
CA THR A 108 5.57 5.68 5.73
C THR A 108 4.94 5.68 7.12
N CYS A 109 5.77 5.75 8.14
CA CYS A 109 5.34 5.67 9.54
C CYS A 109 5.14 7.05 10.17
N ALA A 110 5.24 8.13 9.40
CA ALA A 110 5.16 9.51 9.92
C ALA A 110 6.14 9.76 11.06
N GLY A 111 7.31 9.12 11.02
CA GLY A 111 8.33 9.24 12.06
C GLY A 111 8.07 8.48 13.35
N LEU A 112 6.98 7.71 13.41
CA LEU A 112 6.64 6.94 14.61
C LEU A 112 7.46 5.66 14.72
N ASP A 113 7.53 5.10 15.94
CA ASP A 113 8.22 3.85 16.21
C ASP A 113 7.39 2.63 15.83
N THR A 114 6.22 2.84 15.32
CA THR A 114 5.27 1.78 14.96
C THR A 114 4.88 1.86 13.50
N VAL A 115 4.40 0.74 12.97
CA VAL A 115 3.90 0.64 11.61
C VAL A 115 2.59 -0.14 11.62
N GLY A 116 1.59 0.35 10.90
CA GLY A 116 0.34 -0.37 10.69
C GLY A 116 0.49 -1.31 9.51
N VAL A 117 0.11 -2.57 9.68
CA VAL A 117 0.24 -3.60 8.65
C VAL A 117 -1.09 -4.30 8.45
N ARG A 118 -1.40 -4.62 7.21
CA ARG A 118 -2.61 -5.32 6.83
C ARG A 118 -2.29 -6.34 5.73
N MET A 119 -2.99 -7.46 5.76
CA MET A 119 -2.92 -8.44 4.67
C MET A 119 -4.27 -8.45 3.97
N PRO A 120 -4.42 -7.71 2.86
CA PRO A 120 -5.72 -7.61 2.19
C PRO A 120 -6.13 -8.94 1.55
N SER A 121 -7.45 -9.16 1.49
CA SER A 121 -8.00 -10.38 0.88
C SER A 121 -8.29 -10.21 -0.61
N HIS A 122 -8.26 -9.00 -1.14
CA HIS A 122 -8.59 -8.75 -2.55
C HIS A 122 -7.57 -9.42 -3.47
N PRO A 123 -8.02 -10.26 -4.41
CA PRO A 123 -7.09 -11.05 -5.23
C PRO A 123 -6.17 -10.22 -6.12
N VAL A 124 -6.63 -9.08 -6.61
CA VAL A 124 -5.79 -8.20 -7.45
C VAL A 124 -4.63 -7.63 -6.62
N VAL A 125 -4.92 -7.16 -5.42
CA VAL A 125 -3.90 -6.60 -4.54
C VAL A 125 -2.88 -7.67 -4.16
N GLN A 126 -3.34 -8.85 -3.79
CA GLN A 126 -2.46 -9.97 -3.45
C GLN A 126 -1.55 -10.33 -4.62
N GLN A 127 -2.11 -10.35 -5.83
CA GLN A 127 -1.35 -10.69 -7.02
C GLN A 127 -0.27 -9.65 -7.32
N VAL A 128 -0.60 -8.37 -7.20
CA VAL A 128 0.37 -7.29 -7.41
C VAL A 128 1.51 -7.37 -6.40
N ILE A 129 1.19 -7.59 -5.13
CA ILE A 129 2.22 -7.72 -4.09
C ILE A 129 3.10 -8.93 -4.38
N ARG A 130 2.50 -10.06 -4.74
CA ARG A 130 3.22 -11.29 -5.00
C ARG A 130 4.15 -11.15 -6.21
N GLU A 131 3.68 -10.55 -7.30
CA GLU A 131 4.48 -10.38 -8.50
C GLU A 131 5.58 -9.34 -8.33
N SER A 132 5.32 -8.26 -7.58
CA SER A 132 6.32 -7.23 -7.34
C SER A 132 7.32 -7.63 -6.26
N GLY A 133 6.92 -8.48 -5.32
CA GLY A 133 7.72 -8.76 -4.13
C GLY A 133 7.81 -7.56 -3.20
N VAL A 134 6.93 -6.57 -3.38
CA VAL A 134 6.99 -5.28 -2.68
C VAL A 134 5.81 -5.16 -1.71
N ALA A 135 6.11 -4.94 -0.42
CA ALA A 135 5.11 -4.48 0.53
C ALA A 135 4.86 -3.00 0.22
N PHE A 136 3.60 -2.64 -0.04
CA PHE A 136 3.33 -1.25 -0.41
C PHE A 136 2.56 -0.51 0.66
N ALA A 137 2.82 0.81 0.75
CA ALA A 137 2.05 1.71 1.58
C ALA A 137 0.88 2.26 0.75
N ALA A 138 -0.32 2.25 1.30
CA ALA A 138 -1.48 2.68 0.54
C ALA A 138 -2.57 3.27 1.43
N PRO A 139 -2.81 4.59 1.34
CA PRO A 139 -4.04 5.18 1.82
C PRO A 139 -5.12 5.05 0.74
N SER A 140 -6.35 5.46 1.06
CA SER A 140 -7.42 5.50 0.05
C SER A 140 -7.08 6.45 -1.10
N ALA A 141 -7.61 6.16 -2.30
CA ALA A 141 -7.28 6.92 -3.50
C ALA A 141 -8.19 8.15 -3.67
N ASN A 142 -8.21 9.02 -2.66
CA ASN A 142 -9.00 10.25 -2.68
C ASN A 142 -8.12 11.42 -2.22
N LEU A 143 -8.55 12.62 -2.49
CA LEU A 143 -7.97 13.78 -1.83
C LEU A 143 -8.37 13.74 -0.35
N SER A 144 -7.48 14.17 0.51
CA SER A 144 -7.75 14.18 1.96
C SER A 144 -9.02 14.96 2.24
N GLY A 145 -9.92 14.37 3.04
CA GLY A 145 -11.21 14.98 3.37
C GLY A 145 -12.32 14.71 2.37
N LYS A 146 -12.06 13.97 1.30
CA LYS A 146 -13.06 13.61 0.29
C LYS A 146 -13.38 12.12 0.36
N PRO A 147 -14.60 11.71 -0.06
CA PRO A 147 -14.92 10.28 -0.09
C PRO A 147 -14.00 9.51 -1.03
N SER A 148 -13.68 8.29 -0.65
CA SER A 148 -12.85 7.42 -1.47
C SER A 148 -13.66 6.74 -2.55
N PRO A 149 -13.07 6.53 -3.75
CA PRO A 149 -13.76 5.77 -4.79
C PRO A 149 -13.84 4.29 -4.41
N THR A 150 -14.99 3.67 -4.68
CA THR A 150 -15.24 2.28 -4.30
C THR A 150 -15.54 1.36 -5.47
N ASN A 151 -15.77 1.90 -6.64
CA ASN A 151 -16.34 1.13 -7.75
C ASN A 151 -15.64 1.31 -9.09
N ALA A 152 -14.42 1.74 -9.12
CA ALA A 152 -13.66 1.77 -10.36
C ALA A 152 -13.22 0.34 -10.74
N PRO A 153 -13.53 -0.16 -11.93
CA PRO A 153 -13.30 -1.56 -12.29
C PRO A 153 -11.91 -1.82 -12.90
N CYS A 154 -10.92 -0.97 -12.63
CA CYS A 154 -9.64 -1.03 -13.31
C CYS A 154 -8.50 -0.56 -12.42
N LEU A 155 -7.28 -0.81 -12.85
CA LEU A 155 -6.09 -0.25 -12.23
C LEU A 155 -5.85 1.13 -12.82
N LEU A 156 -5.44 2.06 -11.96
CA LEU A 156 -5.05 3.38 -12.38
C LEU A 156 -3.56 3.55 -12.11
N TYR A 157 -2.84 3.94 -13.14
CA TYR A 157 -1.47 4.39 -12.96
C TYR A 157 -1.46 5.90 -13.04
N THR A 158 -1.00 6.54 -11.99
CA THR A 158 -0.88 7.99 -11.92
C THR A 158 0.57 8.34 -11.80
N SER A 159 1.06 9.10 -12.74
CA SER A 159 2.39 9.65 -12.63
C SER A 159 2.40 10.77 -11.59
N PRO A 160 3.58 11.26 -11.14
CA PRO A 160 3.68 12.09 -9.94
C PRO A 160 3.04 13.47 -9.99
N SER A 161 2.25 13.79 -10.99
CA SER A 161 1.49 15.03 -10.95
C SER A 161 0.31 14.86 -10.00
N PRO A 162 0.18 15.66 -8.95
CA PRO A 162 -0.91 15.51 -7.98
C PRO A 162 -2.29 15.88 -8.53
N ARG A 163 -2.37 16.31 -9.76
CA ARG A 163 -3.63 16.73 -10.39
C ARG A 163 -4.18 15.75 -11.39
N ASP A 164 -3.47 14.70 -11.67
CA ASP A 164 -3.88 13.71 -12.67
C ASP A 164 -4.76 12.62 -12.09
#